data_efffe484ea07ebd4819a4d6c526ec62e
#
_entry.id   efffe484ea07ebd4819a4d6c526ec62e
#
_cell.length_a   1.000
_cell.length_b   1.000
_cell.length_c   1.000
_cell.angle_alpha   90.00
_cell.angle_beta   90.00
_cell.angle_gamma   90.00
#
_symmetry.space_group_name_H-M   'P 1'
#
loop_
_entity.id
_entity.type
_entity.pdbx_description
1 polymer ?
#
loop_
_entity_poly.entity_id
_entity_poly.type
_entity_poly.pdbx_seq_one_letter_code
_entity_poly.pdbx_strand_id
1 'polypeptide(L)'
;MYTSGEMDITADINRGITRRSLLGMAVAAPLMAADTPPAVKLGIDLFSLRSQNWTPIQLLDYSAAQKAKVVHFSEIRFIGSLEPDNLRAVRRHAEGLGIQVEIGMRSICPTSKMFDAKAGTAEEQIARMLDAAKLVGSPIVRAVLGSSEDRRPGPIEMHIESTVKVLRSVRARVQDANLKIAIENHSGDMQGHELKHLIEEAGRDFVGACLDSGNPAWTLEDPHVTLDTLHPYVLTSHVRDSAVWKVPEGLAVAWVRMGEGNVDIDGYCRKYAALCPGRALSLESIVTGPRVFAYRDAKFWEAYRDIPAWEFARFLEIAESGHAPTTVPRAADAESARRREREDLEASLDHTRKLLNL
;
A
#
# COMPACT_ATOMS: atom_id res chain seq x y z
N MET A 1 -36.84 -53.62 30.11
CA MET A 1 -36.67 -55.05 29.94
C MET A 1 -35.39 -55.30 29.17
N TYR A 2 -34.52 -56.13 29.78
CA TYR A 2 -33.32 -56.78 29.28
C TYR A 2 -32.10 -55.91 29.03
N THR A 3 -31.13 -55.90 29.85
CA THR A 3 -30.15 -56.74 30.58
C THR A 3 -28.79 -56.71 29.87
N SER A 4 -27.86 -56.10 30.55
CA SER A 4 -26.52 -56.46 30.98
C SER A 4 -25.81 -57.62 30.26
N GLY A 5 -24.54 -57.42 29.98
CA GLY A 5 -23.55 -58.39 29.61
C GLY A 5 -22.14 -57.85 29.78
N GLU A 6 -21.65 -57.89 31.02
CA GLU A 6 -20.22 -57.83 31.35
C GLU A 6 -19.54 -59.09 30.87
N MET A 7 -18.34 -58.96 30.32
CA MET A 7 -17.42 -60.10 30.27
C MET A 7 -16.00 -59.63 30.59
N ASP A 8 -15.61 -60.01 31.78
CA ASP A 8 -14.29 -59.91 32.39
C ASP A 8 -13.41 -61.05 31.84
N ILE A 9 -12.22 -60.78 31.34
CA ILE A 9 -11.16 -61.76 31.17
C ILE A 9 -9.83 -61.12 31.63
N THR A 10 -9.51 -61.43 32.92
CA THR A 10 -8.14 -61.38 33.46
C THR A 10 -7.44 -62.72 33.16
N ALA A 11 -6.27 -62.64 32.48
CA ALA A 11 -5.20 -63.63 32.65
C ALA A 11 -3.87 -63.10 32.10
N ASP A 12 -3.01 -62.83 33.07
CA ASP A 12 -1.59 -63.20 33.17
C ASP A 12 -0.80 -63.53 31.92
N ILE A 13 0.30 -62.75 31.67
CA ILE A 13 1.62 -63.39 31.46
C ILE A 13 2.72 -62.36 31.85
N ASN A 14 3.31 -62.65 32.98
CA ASN A 14 4.56 -62.06 33.48
C ASN A 14 5.72 -62.83 32.84
N ARG A 15 6.48 -62.19 31.91
CA ARG A 15 7.82 -62.64 31.54
C ARG A 15 8.75 -61.47 31.33
N GLY A 16 9.77 -61.41 32.15
CA GLY A 16 10.78 -60.40 32.23
C GLY A 16 11.55 -60.15 30.93
N ILE A 17 11.81 -58.90 30.67
CA ILE A 17 12.83 -58.48 29.76
C ILE A 17 13.87 -57.68 30.56
N THR A 18 15.07 -58.23 30.54
CA THR A 18 16.29 -57.78 31.21
C THR A 18 16.73 -56.40 30.70
N ARG A 19 17.14 -55.56 31.69
CA ARG A 19 17.89 -54.32 31.39
C ARG A 19 19.23 -54.67 30.72
N ARG A 20 19.32 -54.52 29.42
CA ARG A 20 20.60 -54.29 28.72
C ARG A 20 20.34 -53.76 27.29
N SER A 21 21.00 -52.64 27.00
CA SER A 21 21.32 -52.14 25.62
C SER A 21 20.16 -51.54 24.82
N LEU A 22 19.89 -50.26 25.08
CA LEU A 22 19.41 -49.36 24.04
C LEU A 22 20.24 -48.04 24.13
N LEU A 23 21.48 -48.13 23.61
CA LEU A 23 22.14 -46.96 23.08
C LEU A 23 21.45 -46.65 21.74
N GLY A 24 20.32 -45.98 21.82
CA GLY A 24 19.66 -45.40 20.68
C GLY A 24 20.48 -44.20 20.21
N MET A 25 21.10 -44.28 19.04
CA MET A 25 21.60 -43.14 18.29
C MET A 25 20.46 -42.14 18.15
N ALA A 26 20.53 -41.04 18.90
CA ALA A 26 19.74 -39.84 18.60
C ALA A 26 20.27 -39.29 17.27
N VAL A 27 19.65 -39.68 16.16
CA VAL A 27 19.77 -38.96 14.90
C VAL A 27 19.15 -37.60 15.17
N ALA A 28 19.98 -36.60 15.40
CA ALA A 28 19.57 -35.22 15.39
C ALA A 28 19.10 -34.93 13.95
N ALA A 29 17.79 -34.99 13.73
CA ALA A 29 17.22 -34.42 12.54
C ALA A 29 17.61 -32.93 12.54
N PRO A 30 18.18 -32.40 11.45
CA PRO A 30 18.43 -30.97 11.38
C PRO A 30 17.05 -30.29 11.59
N LEU A 31 16.94 -29.45 12.64
CA LEU A 31 15.87 -28.47 12.70
C LEU A 31 16.00 -27.67 11.39
N MET A 32 15.10 -27.93 10.44
CA MET A 32 14.94 -27.03 9.32
C MET A 32 14.62 -25.69 9.97
N ALA A 33 15.54 -24.76 9.86
CA ALA A 33 15.28 -23.37 10.21
C ALA A 33 13.99 -23.02 9.46
N ALA A 34 12.93 -22.72 10.20
CA ALA A 34 11.71 -22.19 9.59
C ALA A 34 12.17 -21.00 8.78
N ASP A 35 11.98 -21.05 7.46
CA ASP A 35 12.29 -19.94 6.58
C ASP A 35 11.57 -18.71 7.14
N THR A 36 12.35 -17.81 7.74
CA THR A 36 11.82 -16.53 8.20
C THR A 36 11.26 -15.86 6.97
N PRO A 37 9.97 -15.48 6.95
CA PRO A 37 9.39 -14.83 5.77
C PRO A 37 10.31 -13.68 5.36
N PRO A 38 10.61 -13.51 4.07
CA PRO A 38 11.49 -12.43 3.64
C PRO A 38 10.92 -11.10 4.15
N ALA A 39 11.76 -10.33 4.83
CA ALA A 39 11.40 -9.02 5.33
C ALA A 39 10.87 -8.15 4.18
N VAL A 40 9.97 -7.23 4.48
CA VAL A 40 9.52 -6.23 3.50
C VAL A 40 10.72 -5.42 3.00
N LYS A 41 10.61 -4.92 1.77
CA LYS A 41 11.61 -4.00 1.21
C LYS A 41 11.24 -2.58 1.58
N LEU A 42 12.01 -1.92 2.44
CA LEU A 42 11.77 -0.51 2.73
C LEU A 42 12.00 0.32 1.47
N GLY A 43 10.98 1.10 1.08
CA GLY A 43 11.00 1.93 -0.11
C GLY A 43 10.70 3.40 0.20
N ILE A 44 10.88 4.22 -0.83
CA ILE A 44 10.51 5.64 -0.82
C ILE A 44 9.65 5.90 -2.05
N ASP A 45 8.46 6.46 -1.83
CA ASP A 45 7.71 7.13 -2.88
C ASP A 45 8.21 8.57 -3.04
N LEU A 46 8.53 8.95 -4.27
CA LEU A 46 9.18 10.23 -4.56
C LEU A 46 8.26 11.44 -4.45
N PHE A 47 6.96 11.25 -4.29
CA PHE A 47 6.08 12.36 -3.95
C PHE A 47 6.40 12.95 -2.58
N SER A 48 7.04 12.17 -1.70
CA SER A 48 7.64 12.66 -0.44
C SER A 48 8.67 13.78 -0.65
N LEU A 49 9.27 13.86 -1.84
CA LEU A 49 10.35 14.79 -2.19
C LEU A 49 9.94 15.74 -3.34
N ARG A 50 8.62 15.94 -3.52
CA ARG A 50 8.02 16.61 -4.67
C ARG A 50 8.49 18.05 -4.92
N SER A 51 9.00 18.73 -3.89
CA SER A 51 9.47 20.12 -3.98
C SER A 51 10.99 20.25 -4.15
N GLN A 52 11.75 19.13 -4.17
CA GLN A 52 13.21 19.17 -4.21
C GLN A 52 13.77 19.67 -5.54
N ASN A 53 13.01 19.49 -6.65
CA ASN A 53 13.45 19.76 -8.02
C ASN A 53 14.75 19.02 -8.41
N TRP A 54 14.98 17.83 -7.83
CA TRP A 54 16.13 16.99 -8.12
C TRP A 54 15.94 16.19 -9.40
N THR A 55 17.06 15.91 -10.06
CA THR A 55 17.12 14.97 -11.18
C THR A 55 16.83 13.53 -10.68
N PRO A 56 16.40 12.61 -11.56
CA PRO A 56 16.17 11.22 -11.16
C PRO A 56 17.41 10.56 -10.55
N ILE A 57 18.60 10.92 -11.00
CA ILE A 57 19.86 10.42 -10.43
C ILE A 57 20.06 10.92 -8.99
N GLN A 58 19.84 12.21 -8.74
CA GLN A 58 19.92 12.78 -7.39
C GLN A 58 18.87 12.18 -6.44
N LEU A 59 17.66 11.89 -6.95
CA LEU A 59 16.61 11.22 -6.18
C LEU A 59 17.02 9.79 -5.80
N LEU A 60 17.65 9.05 -6.71
CA LEU A 60 18.17 7.71 -6.46
C LEU A 60 19.34 7.74 -5.47
N ASP A 61 20.29 8.65 -5.62
CA ASP A 61 21.45 8.81 -4.72
C ASP A 61 21.00 9.12 -3.29
N TYR A 62 20.05 10.06 -3.14
CA TYR A 62 19.45 10.37 -1.86
C TYR A 62 18.74 9.14 -1.25
N SER A 63 17.94 8.44 -2.05
CA SER A 63 17.23 7.24 -1.59
C SER A 63 18.19 6.12 -1.17
N ALA A 64 19.32 5.96 -1.89
CA ALA A 64 20.38 5.03 -1.51
C ALA A 64 21.04 5.42 -0.18
N ALA A 65 21.33 6.71 0.02
CA ALA A 65 21.86 7.24 1.29
C ALA A 65 20.87 6.96 2.45
N GLN A 66 19.56 6.99 2.16
CA GLN A 66 18.50 6.59 3.08
C GLN A 66 18.29 5.06 3.14
N LYS A 67 19.18 4.25 2.57
CA LYS A 67 19.14 2.76 2.56
C LYS A 67 17.84 2.17 2.00
N ALA A 68 17.13 2.89 1.15
CA ALA A 68 15.95 2.38 0.47
C ALA A 68 16.32 1.23 -0.48
N LYS A 69 15.46 0.23 -0.57
CA LYS A 69 15.56 -0.90 -1.50
C LYS A 69 14.64 -0.77 -2.70
N VAL A 70 13.62 0.07 -2.58
CA VAL A 70 12.67 0.39 -3.65
C VAL A 70 12.52 1.89 -3.74
N VAL A 71 12.50 2.43 -4.95
CA VAL A 71 12.17 3.83 -5.22
C VAL A 71 11.03 3.87 -6.23
N HIS A 72 9.94 4.48 -5.82
CA HIS A 72 8.74 4.59 -6.62
C HIS A 72 8.63 5.99 -7.22
N PHE A 73 8.81 6.08 -8.54
CA PHE A 73 8.51 7.27 -9.34
C PHE A 73 7.00 7.30 -9.61
N SER A 74 6.20 7.48 -8.56
CA SER A 74 4.73 7.41 -8.62
C SER A 74 4.11 8.44 -9.56
N GLU A 75 4.73 9.62 -9.67
CA GLU A 75 4.47 10.55 -10.76
C GLU A 75 5.62 10.52 -11.76
N ILE A 76 5.31 10.18 -13.00
CA ILE A 76 6.32 9.97 -14.05
C ILE A 76 7.20 11.19 -14.33
N ARG A 77 6.74 12.40 -13.97
CA ARG A 77 7.54 13.63 -14.10
C ARG A 77 8.88 13.57 -13.35
N PHE A 78 8.96 12.80 -12.26
CA PHE A 78 10.20 12.66 -11.49
C PHE A 78 11.30 11.90 -12.23
N ILE A 79 10.96 11.13 -13.28
CA ILE A 79 11.94 10.39 -14.07
C ILE A 79 12.62 11.28 -15.12
N GLY A 80 12.16 12.52 -15.27
CA GLY A 80 12.71 13.52 -16.18
C GLY A 80 12.21 13.37 -17.61
N SER A 81 12.56 12.31 -18.32
CA SER A 81 12.17 12.04 -19.70
C SER A 81 11.85 10.58 -19.93
N LEU A 82 10.89 10.30 -20.82
CA LEU A 82 10.57 8.93 -21.29
C LEU A 82 11.44 8.49 -22.48
N GLU A 83 12.41 9.29 -22.89
CA GLU A 83 13.34 8.88 -23.93
C GLU A 83 14.14 7.64 -23.51
N PRO A 84 14.32 6.66 -24.43
CA PRO A 84 14.92 5.37 -24.10
C PRO A 84 16.28 5.46 -23.41
N ASP A 85 17.12 6.42 -23.79
CA ASP A 85 18.46 6.55 -23.22
C ASP A 85 18.43 7.08 -21.79
N ASN A 86 17.48 8.00 -21.47
CA ASN A 86 17.25 8.44 -20.09
C ASN A 86 16.77 7.29 -19.23
N LEU A 87 15.75 6.53 -19.66
CA LEU A 87 15.21 5.41 -18.90
C LEU A 87 16.26 4.32 -18.64
N ARG A 88 17.09 3.97 -19.63
CA ARG A 88 18.20 3.05 -19.45
C ARG A 88 19.30 3.59 -18.53
N ALA A 89 19.55 4.91 -18.54
CA ALA A 89 20.49 5.54 -17.63
C ALA A 89 20.00 5.46 -16.18
N VAL A 90 18.72 5.80 -15.93
CA VAL A 90 18.06 5.66 -14.62
C VAL A 90 18.14 4.21 -14.13
N ARG A 91 17.80 3.25 -14.99
CA ARG A 91 17.90 1.83 -14.69
C ARG A 91 19.31 1.41 -14.25
N ARG A 92 20.32 1.68 -15.08
CA ARG A 92 21.71 1.33 -14.76
C ARG A 92 22.17 1.93 -13.43
N HIS A 93 21.81 3.17 -13.18
CA HIS A 93 22.17 3.85 -11.93
C HIS A 93 21.50 3.18 -10.72
N ALA A 94 20.19 2.92 -10.79
CA ALA A 94 19.45 2.23 -9.73
C ALA A 94 19.99 0.81 -9.47
N GLU A 95 20.27 0.04 -10.53
CA GLU A 95 20.91 -1.29 -10.44
C GLU A 95 22.27 -1.21 -9.74
N GLY A 96 23.11 -0.21 -10.07
CA GLY A 96 24.40 0.05 -9.41
C GLY A 96 24.27 0.35 -7.92
N LEU A 97 23.15 0.94 -7.50
CA LEU A 97 22.82 1.23 -6.09
C LEU A 97 22.09 0.08 -5.38
N GLY A 98 21.73 -0.99 -6.10
CA GLY A 98 20.92 -2.10 -5.58
C GLY A 98 19.46 -1.68 -5.25
N ILE A 99 18.91 -0.74 -6.00
CA ILE A 99 17.56 -0.21 -5.86
C ILE A 99 16.66 -0.79 -6.96
N GLN A 100 15.49 -1.32 -6.56
CA GLN A 100 14.39 -1.63 -7.48
C GLN A 100 13.65 -0.34 -7.80
N VAL A 101 13.46 -0.05 -9.08
CA VAL A 101 12.63 1.07 -9.54
C VAL A 101 11.21 0.61 -9.75
N GLU A 102 10.24 1.40 -9.30
CA GLU A 102 8.83 1.30 -9.66
C GLU A 102 8.38 2.60 -10.29
N ILE A 103 7.48 2.55 -11.27
CA ILE A 103 6.95 3.74 -11.93
C ILE A 103 5.44 3.81 -11.86
N GLY A 104 4.91 5.03 -11.89
CA GLY A 104 3.49 5.28 -11.86
C GLY A 104 3.03 6.35 -12.83
N MET A 105 1.72 6.40 -13.00
CA MET A 105 1.01 7.38 -13.80
C MET A 105 -0.21 7.90 -13.03
N ARG A 106 -0.88 8.89 -13.60
CA ARG A 106 -2.11 9.45 -13.05
C ARG A 106 -3.32 8.56 -13.34
N SER A 107 -4.51 9.14 -13.35
CA SER A 107 -5.75 8.43 -13.60
C SER A 107 -5.77 7.75 -14.98
N ILE A 108 -6.25 6.51 -14.99
CA ILE A 108 -6.55 5.73 -16.19
C ILE A 108 -8.06 5.61 -16.44
N CYS A 109 -8.88 6.30 -15.65
CA CYS A 109 -10.33 6.31 -15.75
C CYS A 109 -10.79 7.46 -16.64
N PRO A 110 -11.28 7.22 -17.89
CA PRO A 110 -11.69 8.28 -18.79
C PRO A 110 -12.81 9.19 -18.28
N THR A 111 -13.59 8.71 -17.30
CA THR A 111 -14.68 9.47 -16.68
C THR A 111 -14.25 10.24 -15.43
N SER A 112 -13.02 10.04 -14.95
CA SER A 112 -12.48 10.78 -13.80
C SER A 112 -12.10 12.21 -14.15
N LYS A 113 -12.29 13.13 -13.21
CA LYS A 113 -11.79 14.50 -13.30
C LYS A 113 -10.26 14.60 -13.31
N MET A 114 -9.57 13.57 -12.83
CA MET A 114 -8.11 13.47 -12.84
C MET A 114 -7.54 12.95 -14.15
N PHE A 115 -8.38 12.45 -15.07
CA PHE A 115 -7.93 11.93 -16.35
C PHE A 115 -7.51 13.06 -17.29
N ASP A 116 -6.30 12.95 -17.84
CA ASP A 116 -5.80 13.91 -18.84
C ASP A 116 -6.06 13.40 -20.26
N ALA A 117 -7.21 13.75 -20.82
CA ALA A 117 -7.56 13.38 -22.18
C ALA A 117 -6.65 14.03 -23.27
N LYS A 118 -5.91 15.10 -22.92
CA LYS A 118 -4.97 15.74 -23.85
C LYS A 118 -3.73 14.88 -24.08
N ALA A 119 -3.42 13.99 -23.12
CA ALA A 119 -2.32 13.05 -23.24
C ALA A 119 -2.66 11.80 -24.09
N GLY A 120 -3.84 11.73 -24.69
CA GLY A 120 -4.35 10.60 -25.48
C GLY A 120 -5.34 9.74 -24.71
N THR A 121 -5.78 8.62 -25.30
CA THR A 121 -6.67 7.66 -24.64
C THR A 121 -5.99 6.99 -23.44
N ALA A 122 -6.76 6.39 -22.56
CA ALA A 122 -6.21 5.66 -21.40
C ALA A 122 -5.30 4.51 -21.88
N GLU A 123 -5.70 3.78 -22.91
CA GLU A 123 -4.94 2.69 -23.52
C GLU A 123 -3.59 3.16 -24.07
N GLU A 124 -3.56 4.31 -24.77
CA GLU A 124 -2.33 4.91 -25.31
C GLU A 124 -1.41 5.36 -24.17
N GLN A 125 -1.97 5.96 -23.12
CA GLN A 125 -1.20 6.38 -21.95
C GLN A 125 -0.59 5.18 -21.22
N ILE A 126 -1.39 4.12 -20.99
CA ILE A 126 -0.90 2.86 -20.40
C ILE A 126 0.18 2.23 -21.28
N ALA A 127 -0.03 2.20 -22.59
CA ALA A 127 0.93 1.63 -23.53
C ALA A 127 2.32 2.28 -23.42
N ARG A 128 2.38 3.61 -23.39
CA ARG A 128 3.63 4.36 -23.19
C ARG A 128 4.28 4.03 -21.85
N MET A 129 3.48 3.88 -20.80
CA MET A 129 3.99 3.54 -19.47
C MET A 129 4.52 2.11 -19.38
N LEU A 130 3.90 1.15 -20.06
CA LEU A 130 4.42 -0.23 -20.15
C LEU A 130 5.76 -0.27 -20.90
N ASP A 131 5.92 0.50 -21.97
CA ASP A 131 7.19 0.60 -22.71
C ASP A 131 8.26 1.27 -21.83
N ALA A 132 7.92 2.30 -21.07
CA ALA A 132 8.82 2.93 -20.11
C ALA A 132 9.21 1.98 -18.98
N ALA A 133 8.26 1.21 -18.43
CA ALA A 133 8.50 0.24 -17.38
C ALA A 133 9.52 -0.83 -17.80
N LYS A 134 9.40 -1.36 -19.03
CA LYS A 134 10.39 -2.30 -19.59
C LYS A 134 11.79 -1.71 -19.65
N LEU A 135 11.90 -0.47 -20.09
CA LEU A 135 13.20 0.20 -20.28
C LEU A 135 13.85 0.53 -18.95
N VAL A 136 13.08 1.01 -17.96
CA VAL A 136 13.60 1.36 -16.63
C VAL A 136 13.73 0.16 -15.70
N GLY A 137 13.15 -1.00 -16.07
CA GLY A 137 13.20 -2.22 -15.26
C GLY A 137 12.18 -2.26 -14.12
N SER A 138 11.08 -1.50 -14.22
CA SER A 138 9.98 -1.56 -13.27
C SER A 138 9.14 -2.82 -13.47
N PRO A 139 8.82 -3.59 -12.42
CA PRO A 139 7.94 -4.76 -12.55
C PRO A 139 6.46 -4.40 -12.65
N ILE A 140 6.11 -3.16 -12.34
CA ILE A 140 4.74 -2.65 -12.29
C ILE A 140 4.59 -1.30 -12.97
N VAL A 141 3.35 -0.96 -13.29
CA VAL A 141 2.90 0.41 -13.51
C VAL A 141 1.82 0.72 -12.49
N ARG A 142 2.08 1.66 -11.58
CA ARG A 142 1.06 2.16 -10.65
C ARG A 142 0.15 3.13 -11.38
N ALA A 143 -1.16 3.04 -11.14
CA ALA A 143 -2.16 3.97 -11.65
C ALA A 143 -3.24 4.22 -10.58
N VAL A 144 -4.06 5.25 -10.79
CA VAL A 144 -5.20 5.56 -9.92
C VAL A 144 -6.50 5.58 -10.73
N LEU A 145 -7.63 5.37 -10.05
CA LEU A 145 -8.92 5.70 -10.62
C LEU A 145 -9.10 7.21 -10.66
N GLY A 146 -9.02 7.88 -9.51
CA GLY A 146 -9.28 9.31 -9.41
C GLY A 146 -9.00 9.90 -8.06
N SER A 147 -10.02 10.61 -7.52
CA SER A 147 -9.98 11.22 -6.19
C SER A 147 -11.39 11.31 -5.60
N SER A 148 -11.52 11.84 -4.38
CA SER A 148 -12.82 12.12 -3.75
C SER A 148 -13.75 13.01 -4.58
N GLU A 149 -13.22 13.75 -5.55
CA GLU A 149 -14.00 14.56 -6.49
C GLU A 149 -14.86 13.70 -7.43
N ASP A 150 -14.45 12.45 -7.67
CA ASP A 150 -15.14 11.52 -8.54
C ASP A 150 -16.29 10.78 -7.85
N ARG A 151 -16.40 10.89 -6.52
CA ARG A 151 -17.56 10.41 -5.76
C ARG A 151 -18.79 11.32 -5.91
N ARG A 152 -18.67 12.43 -6.62
CA ARG A 152 -19.75 13.39 -6.90
C ARG A 152 -19.65 13.90 -8.33
N PRO A 153 -20.75 13.96 -9.09
CA PRO A 153 -22.17 13.86 -8.71
C PRO A 153 -22.79 12.45 -8.83
N GLY A 154 -22.02 11.40 -9.07
CA GLY A 154 -22.56 10.04 -9.29
C GLY A 154 -21.91 8.99 -8.40
N PRO A 155 -22.37 7.74 -8.50
CA PRO A 155 -21.79 6.64 -7.76
C PRO A 155 -20.38 6.30 -8.31
N ILE A 156 -19.49 5.91 -7.41
CA ILE A 156 -18.10 5.54 -7.78
C ILE A 156 -18.05 4.33 -8.71
N GLU A 157 -19.06 3.46 -8.67
CA GLU A 157 -19.20 2.27 -9.50
C GLU A 157 -19.11 2.58 -10.99
N MET A 158 -19.66 3.70 -11.44
CA MET A 158 -19.58 4.13 -12.84
C MET A 158 -18.12 4.37 -13.28
N HIS A 159 -17.30 4.90 -12.38
CA HIS A 159 -15.87 5.11 -12.63
C HIS A 159 -15.10 3.79 -12.54
N ILE A 160 -15.48 2.89 -11.62
CA ILE A 160 -14.94 1.54 -11.53
C ILE A 160 -15.18 0.77 -12.82
N GLU A 161 -16.42 0.74 -13.32
CA GLU A 161 -16.77 0.08 -14.59
C GLU A 161 -15.97 0.65 -15.77
N SER A 162 -15.80 1.97 -15.83
CA SER A 162 -15.01 2.65 -16.86
C SER A 162 -13.54 2.21 -16.79
N THR A 163 -12.97 2.15 -15.59
CA THR A 163 -11.60 1.72 -15.35
C THR A 163 -11.41 0.23 -15.70
N VAL A 164 -12.35 -0.63 -15.32
CA VAL A 164 -12.34 -2.08 -15.67
C VAL A 164 -12.32 -2.27 -17.17
N LYS A 165 -13.14 -1.52 -17.94
CA LYS A 165 -13.14 -1.58 -19.40
C LYS A 165 -11.78 -1.28 -20.00
N VAL A 166 -11.12 -0.21 -19.53
CA VAL A 166 -9.76 0.17 -19.95
C VAL A 166 -8.76 -0.93 -19.60
N LEU A 167 -8.78 -1.42 -18.38
CA LEU A 167 -7.85 -2.48 -17.94
C LEU A 167 -8.01 -3.75 -18.78
N ARG A 168 -9.25 -4.19 -19.02
CA ARG A 168 -9.53 -5.36 -19.86
C ARG A 168 -9.05 -5.18 -21.31
N SER A 169 -9.15 -3.98 -21.87
CA SER A 169 -8.70 -3.69 -23.26
C SER A 169 -7.19 -3.79 -23.43
N VAL A 170 -6.40 -3.51 -22.36
CA VAL A 170 -4.93 -3.56 -22.40
C VAL A 170 -4.35 -4.87 -21.85
N ARG A 171 -5.17 -5.81 -21.38
CA ARG A 171 -4.75 -7.06 -20.71
C ARG A 171 -3.65 -7.80 -21.44
N ALA A 172 -3.85 -8.11 -22.72
CA ALA A 172 -2.88 -8.86 -23.53
C ALA A 172 -1.52 -8.15 -23.55
N ARG A 173 -1.52 -6.83 -23.75
CA ARG A 173 -0.28 -6.04 -23.80
C ARG A 173 0.47 -6.04 -22.45
N VAL A 174 -0.26 -5.98 -21.32
CA VAL A 174 0.35 -6.05 -19.98
C VAL A 174 0.98 -7.43 -19.76
N GLN A 175 0.27 -8.51 -20.11
CA GLN A 175 0.74 -9.88 -19.98
C GLN A 175 1.95 -10.16 -20.88
N ASP A 176 1.90 -9.76 -22.16
CA ASP A 176 3.01 -9.90 -23.12
C ASP A 176 4.26 -9.12 -22.65
N ALA A 177 4.05 -8.01 -21.94
CA ALA A 177 5.12 -7.24 -21.31
C ALA A 177 5.71 -7.90 -20.07
N ASN A 178 5.07 -8.95 -19.53
CA ASN A 178 5.36 -9.57 -18.23
C ASN A 178 5.34 -8.54 -17.08
N LEU A 179 4.39 -7.62 -17.12
CA LEU A 179 4.21 -6.55 -16.13
C LEU A 179 2.88 -6.73 -15.40
N LYS A 180 2.67 -5.94 -14.37
CA LYS A 180 1.40 -5.81 -13.64
C LYS A 180 0.99 -4.34 -13.58
N ILE A 181 -0.32 -4.10 -13.44
CA ILE A 181 -0.85 -2.77 -13.13
C ILE A 181 -1.26 -2.77 -11.65
N ALA A 182 -0.72 -1.82 -10.87
CA ALA A 182 -1.04 -1.64 -9.47
C ALA A 182 -1.98 -0.44 -9.32
N ILE A 183 -3.26 -0.70 -9.03
CA ILE A 183 -4.23 0.36 -8.78
C ILE A 183 -4.15 0.77 -7.32
N GLU A 184 -4.03 2.07 -7.07
CA GLU A 184 -3.99 2.61 -5.72
C GLU A 184 -5.38 3.06 -5.26
N ASN A 185 -5.70 2.80 -3.99
CA ASN A 185 -6.77 3.48 -3.27
C ASN A 185 -6.31 4.92 -3.00
N HIS A 186 -6.72 5.88 -3.86
CA HIS A 186 -6.07 7.19 -3.97
C HIS A 186 -6.96 8.35 -3.56
N SER A 187 -6.45 9.24 -2.68
CA SER A 187 -7.04 10.55 -2.36
C SER A 187 -8.55 10.54 -2.09
N GLY A 188 -9.06 9.46 -1.50
CA GLY A 188 -10.47 9.30 -1.17
C GLY A 188 -11.36 8.91 -2.36
N ASP A 189 -10.81 8.29 -3.40
CA ASP A 189 -11.59 7.74 -4.51
C ASP A 189 -12.30 6.44 -4.14
N MET A 190 -11.59 5.42 -3.67
CA MET A 190 -12.14 4.10 -3.36
C MET A 190 -11.83 3.65 -1.93
N GLN A 191 -12.79 2.94 -1.35
CA GLN A 191 -12.58 2.10 -0.17
C GLN A 191 -11.95 0.76 -0.55
N GLY A 192 -11.48 0.00 0.43
CA GLY A 192 -10.81 -1.29 0.21
C GLY A 192 -11.69 -2.29 -0.55
N HIS A 193 -12.97 -2.40 -0.21
CA HIS A 193 -13.89 -3.32 -0.88
C HIS A 193 -14.20 -2.90 -2.33
N GLU A 194 -14.26 -1.60 -2.63
CA GLU A 194 -14.48 -1.06 -3.97
C GLU A 194 -13.26 -1.33 -4.86
N LEU A 195 -12.04 -1.12 -4.35
CA LEU A 195 -10.81 -1.45 -5.08
C LEU A 195 -10.67 -2.96 -5.28
N LYS A 196 -11.02 -3.77 -4.28
CA LYS A 196 -11.07 -5.24 -4.44
C LYS A 196 -11.99 -5.63 -5.59
N HIS A 197 -13.20 -5.08 -5.64
CA HIS A 197 -14.15 -5.32 -6.72
C HIS A 197 -13.55 -4.95 -8.09
N LEU A 198 -12.95 -3.78 -8.21
CA LEU A 198 -12.27 -3.35 -9.45
C LEU A 198 -11.21 -4.37 -9.90
N ILE A 199 -10.33 -4.82 -8.99
CA ILE A 199 -9.25 -5.76 -9.30
C ILE A 199 -9.81 -7.11 -9.76
N GLU A 200 -10.83 -7.64 -9.07
CA GLU A 200 -11.45 -8.93 -9.40
C GLU A 200 -12.16 -8.86 -10.76
N GLU A 201 -12.89 -7.79 -11.05
CA GLU A 201 -13.54 -7.56 -12.32
C GLU A 201 -12.56 -7.33 -13.48
N ALA A 202 -11.47 -6.62 -13.25
CA ALA A 202 -10.45 -6.41 -14.28
C ALA A 202 -9.67 -7.71 -14.60
N GLY A 203 -9.29 -8.45 -13.55
CA GLY A 203 -8.53 -9.68 -13.64
C GLY A 203 -7.27 -9.66 -12.76
N ARG A 204 -7.33 -10.35 -11.63
CA ARG A 204 -6.27 -10.43 -10.61
C ARG A 204 -4.95 -11.03 -11.10
N ASP A 205 -4.94 -11.64 -12.26
CA ASP A 205 -3.76 -12.22 -12.89
C ASP A 205 -2.80 -11.16 -13.43
N PHE A 206 -3.27 -9.93 -13.72
CA PHE A 206 -2.45 -8.81 -14.19
C PHE A 206 -2.69 -7.48 -13.48
N VAL A 207 -3.78 -7.36 -12.71
CA VAL A 207 -4.09 -6.18 -11.87
C VAL A 207 -3.96 -6.55 -10.41
N GLY A 208 -3.40 -5.64 -9.61
CA GLY A 208 -3.34 -5.74 -8.17
C GLY A 208 -3.37 -4.36 -7.52
N ALA A 209 -3.09 -4.30 -6.22
CA ALA A 209 -3.17 -3.08 -5.44
C ALA A 209 -1.79 -2.42 -5.24
N CYS A 210 -1.73 -1.10 -5.36
CA CYS A 210 -0.80 -0.26 -4.64
C CYS A 210 -1.52 0.18 -3.36
N LEU A 211 -1.19 -0.44 -2.24
CA LEU A 211 -1.93 -0.25 -1.00
C LEU A 211 -1.44 1.00 -0.25
N ASP A 212 -2.28 2.02 -0.19
CA ASP A 212 -2.03 3.22 0.59
C ASP A 212 -2.70 3.13 1.96
N SER A 213 -1.98 3.49 3.03
CA SER A 213 -2.49 3.44 4.41
C SER A 213 -3.10 4.76 4.89
N GLY A 214 -2.83 5.88 4.24
CA GLY A 214 -3.36 7.18 4.63
C GLY A 214 -4.65 7.56 3.91
N ASN A 215 -4.82 7.08 2.68
CA ASN A 215 -6.00 7.38 1.87
C ASN A 215 -7.32 6.79 2.42
N PRO A 216 -7.34 5.62 3.11
CA PRO A 216 -8.55 5.12 3.73
C PRO A 216 -9.19 6.10 4.71
N ALA A 217 -8.39 6.85 5.47
CA ALA A 217 -8.92 7.88 6.37
C ALA A 217 -9.71 8.99 5.62
N TRP A 218 -9.47 9.19 4.33
CA TRP A 218 -10.23 10.13 3.50
C TRP A 218 -11.53 9.55 2.92
N THR A 219 -11.74 8.24 3.09
CA THR A 219 -13.02 7.57 2.83
C THR A 219 -13.72 7.12 4.11
N LEU A 220 -13.28 7.62 5.28
CA LEU A 220 -13.77 7.25 6.60
C LEU A 220 -13.68 5.75 6.89
N GLU A 221 -12.62 5.13 6.39
CA GLU A 221 -12.29 3.71 6.56
C GLU A 221 -11.04 3.54 7.45
N ASP A 222 -11.10 2.57 8.36
CA ASP A 222 -9.93 2.17 9.16
C ASP A 222 -8.89 1.53 8.24
N PRO A 223 -7.63 2.03 8.17
CA PRO A 223 -6.58 1.44 7.33
C PRO A 223 -6.35 -0.06 7.55
N HIS A 224 -6.64 -0.58 8.75
CA HIS A 224 -6.54 -2.01 9.02
C HIS A 224 -7.61 -2.84 8.29
N VAL A 225 -8.82 -2.28 8.09
CA VAL A 225 -9.87 -2.92 7.28
C VAL A 225 -9.46 -2.96 5.81
N THR A 226 -8.89 -1.87 5.31
CA THR A 226 -8.33 -1.80 3.94
C THR A 226 -7.23 -2.85 3.74
N LEU A 227 -6.29 -2.97 4.70
CA LEU A 227 -5.22 -3.98 4.65
C LEU A 227 -5.78 -5.41 4.67
N ASP A 228 -6.74 -5.72 5.56
CA ASP A 228 -7.37 -7.03 5.62
C ASP A 228 -8.05 -7.42 4.32
N THR A 229 -8.66 -6.44 3.66
CA THR A 229 -9.37 -6.64 2.39
C THR A 229 -8.42 -6.82 1.20
N LEU A 230 -7.33 -6.05 1.15
CA LEU A 230 -6.50 -5.91 -0.04
C LEU A 230 -5.17 -6.67 0.01
N HIS A 231 -4.71 -7.19 1.17
CA HIS A 231 -3.41 -7.85 1.25
C HIS A 231 -3.18 -8.97 0.21
N PRO A 232 -4.21 -9.77 -0.23
CA PRO A 232 -3.99 -10.82 -1.22
C PRO A 232 -3.68 -10.28 -2.64
N TYR A 233 -3.92 -9.00 -2.86
CA TYR A 233 -3.78 -8.33 -4.16
C TYR A 233 -2.57 -7.39 -4.21
N VAL A 234 -1.84 -7.21 -3.09
CA VAL A 234 -0.77 -6.22 -2.98
C VAL A 234 0.39 -6.52 -3.93
N LEU A 235 0.72 -5.57 -4.76
CA LEU A 235 1.91 -5.54 -5.62
C LEU A 235 2.98 -4.61 -5.05
N THR A 236 2.57 -3.46 -4.53
CA THR A 236 3.39 -2.44 -3.88
C THR A 236 2.55 -1.64 -2.87
N SER A 237 3.14 -0.69 -2.18
CA SER A 237 2.41 0.15 -1.23
C SER A 237 2.92 1.58 -1.19
N HIS A 238 2.04 2.48 -0.70
CA HIS A 238 2.36 3.81 -0.19
C HIS A 238 1.93 3.87 1.27
N VAL A 239 2.89 4.03 2.17
CA VAL A 239 2.62 4.00 3.61
C VAL A 239 2.85 5.36 4.21
N ARG A 240 1.86 5.85 4.93
CA ARG A 240 1.86 7.09 5.71
C ARG A 240 0.96 6.96 6.93
N ASP A 241 1.15 7.81 7.91
CA ASP A 241 0.36 7.84 9.12
C ASP A 241 -0.70 8.95 9.07
N SER A 242 -1.77 8.79 9.85
CA SER A 242 -2.89 9.72 9.92
C SER A 242 -3.27 10.03 11.36
N ALA A 243 -3.50 11.31 11.62
CA ALA A 243 -4.21 11.78 12.80
C ALA A 243 -5.68 12.01 12.45
N VAL A 244 -6.58 11.42 13.24
CA VAL A 244 -8.04 11.49 13.05
C VAL A 244 -8.68 11.92 14.36
N TRP A 245 -9.50 12.98 14.36
CA TRP A 245 -10.12 13.50 15.57
C TRP A 245 -11.47 14.14 15.30
N LYS A 246 -12.27 14.32 16.35
CA LYS A 246 -13.56 15.01 16.27
C LYS A 246 -13.40 16.53 16.26
N VAL A 247 -14.20 17.19 15.44
CA VAL A 247 -14.37 18.66 15.41
C VAL A 247 -15.85 19.01 15.41
N PRO A 248 -16.24 20.27 15.71
CA PRO A 248 -17.66 20.66 15.74
C PRO A 248 -18.39 20.36 14.42
N GLU A 249 -17.71 20.50 13.28
CA GLU A 249 -18.27 20.29 11.96
C GLU A 249 -18.35 18.81 11.56
N GLY A 250 -17.63 17.92 12.27
CA GLY A 250 -17.59 16.48 11.93
C GLY A 250 -16.34 15.77 12.41
N LEU A 251 -15.58 15.22 11.46
CA LEU A 251 -14.26 14.60 11.69
C LEU A 251 -13.21 15.37 10.94
N ALA A 252 -12.02 15.48 11.52
CA ALA A 252 -10.84 16.01 10.86
C ALA A 252 -9.79 14.91 10.70
N VAL A 253 -9.11 14.91 9.55
CA VAL A 253 -8.02 14.01 9.22
C VAL A 253 -6.84 14.82 8.73
N ALA A 254 -5.65 14.55 9.24
CA ALA A 254 -4.38 15.07 8.71
C ALA A 254 -3.38 13.92 8.55
N TRP A 255 -2.65 13.89 7.44
CA TRP A 255 -1.49 13.03 7.32
C TRP A 255 -0.33 13.62 8.12
N VAL A 256 0.39 12.77 8.81
CA VAL A 256 1.46 13.12 9.75
C VAL A 256 2.69 12.25 9.50
N ARG A 257 3.78 12.51 10.22
CA ARG A 257 4.94 11.61 10.24
C ARG A 257 4.56 10.26 10.82
N MET A 258 5.26 9.21 10.40
CA MET A 258 5.08 7.88 10.96
C MET A 258 5.26 7.89 12.48
N GLY A 259 4.27 7.36 13.20
CA GLY A 259 4.22 7.31 14.66
C GLY A 259 3.65 8.56 15.35
N GLU A 260 3.22 9.58 14.61
CA GLU A 260 2.62 10.80 15.18
C GLU A 260 1.08 10.81 15.05
N GLY A 261 0.49 9.81 14.40
CA GLY A 261 -0.96 9.65 14.23
C GLY A 261 -1.61 8.80 15.31
N ASN A 262 -2.86 8.43 15.08
CA ASN A 262 -3.64 7.58 15.98
C ASN A 262 -4.37 6.43 15.28
N VAL A 263 -3.98 6.10 14.05
CA VAL A 263 -4.56 4.97 13.28
C VAL A 263 -3.83 3.64 13.52
N ASP A 264 -3.03 3.52 14.59
CA ASP A 264 -2.18 2.36 14.90
C ASP A 264 -1.29 1.95 13.72
N ILE A 265 -0.54 2.90 13.19
CA ILE A 265 0.35 2.66 12.05
C ILE A 265 1.44 1.62 12.36
N ASP A 266 1.84 1.50 13.62
CA ASP A 266 2.82 0.51 14.06
C ASP A 266 2.29 -0.91 13.93
N GLY A 267 1.07 -1.15 14.41
CA GLY A 267 0.35 -2.40 14.21
C GLY A 267 0.11 -2.70 12.74
N TYR A 268 -0.26 -1.67 11.95
CA TYR A 268 -0.42 -1.76 10.50
C TYR A 268 0.87 -2.25 9.81
N CYS A 269 2.01 -1.61 10.08
CA CYS A 269 3.29 -1.97 9.46
C CYS A 269 3.73 -3.40 9.81
N ARG A 270 3.57 -3.84 11.08
CA ARG A 270 3.85 -5.22 11.48
C ARG A 270 2.94 -6.22 10.77
N LYS A 271 1.64 -5.90 10.68
CA LYS A 271 0.64 -6.71 9.99
C LYS A 271 0.92 -6.79 8.49
N TYR A 272 1.26 -5.65 7.86
CA TYR A 272 1.66 -5.60 6.45
C TYR A 272 2.89 -6.49 6.19
N ALA A 273 3.92 -6.39 7.03
CA ALA A 273 5.12 -7.21 6.89
C ALA A 273 4.81 -8.72 6.98
N ALA A 274 3.88 -9.10 7.84
CA ALA A 274 3.45 -10.50 7.99
C ALA A 274 2.60 -11.01 6.81
N LEU A 275 1.70 -10.17 6.28
CA LEU A 275 0.74 -10.56 5.24
C LEU A 275 1.29 -10.37 3.82
N CYS A 276 2.27 -9.47 3.63
CA CYS A 276 2.82 -9.09 2.33
C CYS A 276 4.36 -9.30 2.28
N PRO A 277 4.88 -10.51 2.62
CA PRO A 277 6.32 -10.74 2.68
C PRO A 277 6.99 -10.48 1.32
N GLY A 278 8.17 -9.83 1.35
CA GLY A 278 8.96 -9.48 0.15
C GLY A 278 8.41 -8.34 -0.69
N ARG A 279 7.24 -7.77 -0.35
CA ARG A 279 6.69 -6.60 -1.02
C ARG A 279 7.38 -5.32 -0.56
N ALA A 280 7.26 -4.27 -1.37
CA ALA A 280 7.69 -2.94 -0.98
C ALA A 280 6.79 -2.39 0.14
N LEU A 281 7.39 -1.82 1.18
CA LEU A 281 6.79 -0.92 2.12
C LEU A 281 7.40 0.45 1.84
N SER A 282 6.81 1.17 0.87
CA SER A 282 7.32 2.46 0.41
C SER A 282 6.65 3.58 1.19
N LEU A 283 7.45 4.40 1.87
CA LEU A 283 6.93 5.55 2.58
C LEU A 283 6.59 6.68 1.60
N GLU A 284 5.36 7.17 1.68
CA GLU A 284 4.91 8.41 1.04
C GLU A 284 4.66 9.45 2.14
N SER A 285 5.75 10.07 2.61
CA SER A 285 5.70 11.03 3.71
C SER A 285 5.17 12.38 3.23
N ILE A 286 3.92 12.66 3.58
CA ILE A 286 3.25 13.92 3.31
C ILE A 286 2.59 14.41 4.60
N VAL A 287 3.04 15.54 5.12
CA VAL A 287 2.38 16.19 6.25
C VAL A 287 1.42 17.25 5.74
N THR A 288 0.13 17.14 6.12
CA THR A 288 -0.93 18.02 5.65
C THR A 288 -1.58 18.82 6.78
N GLY A 289 -2.26 19.90 6.39
CA GLY A 289 -3.28 20.50 7.24
C GLY A 289 -4.53 19.58 7.33
N PRO A 290 -5.42 19.85 8.29
CA PRO A 290 -6.62 19.06 8.48
C PRO A 290 -7.60 19.19 7.32
N ARG A 291 -8.16 18.05 6.90
CA ARG A 291 -9.34 17.97 6.05
C ARG A 291 -10.55 17.60 6.91
N VAL A 292 -11.63 18.36 6.78
CA VAL A 292 -12.86 18.13 7.57
C VAL A 292 -13.89 17.38 6.74
N PHE A 293 -14.50 16.38 7.36
CA PHE A 293 -15.56 15.54 6.81
C PHE A 293 -16.85 15.75 7.62
N ALA A 294 -17.84 16.40 6.99
CA ALA A 294 -19.11 16.76 7.61
C ALA A 294 -20.08 15.56 7.67
N TYR A 295 -19.68 14.47 8.30
CA TYR A 295 -20.43 13.21 8.32
C TYR A 295 -21.82 13.30 8.99
N ARG A 296 -22.13 14.41 9.68
CA ARG A 296 -23.48 14.66 10.23
C ARG A 296 -24.45 15.25 9.21
N ASP A 297 -23.93 15.72 8.05
CA ASP A 297 -24.77 16.22 6.97
C ASP A 297 -25.22 15.03 6.09
N ALA A 298 -26.52 14.90 5.87
CA ALA A 298 -27.09 13.87 5.02
C ALA A 298 -26.52 13.89 3.58
N LYS A 299 -26.19 15.08 3.05
CA LYS A 299 -25.57 15.24 1.72
C LYS A 299 -24.18 14.62 1.63
N PHE A 300 -23.46 14.54 2.76
CA PHE A 300 -22.17 13.88 2.78
C PHE A 300 -22.29 12.41 2.35
N TRP A 301 -23.32 11.73 2.84
CA TRP A 301 -23.57 10.31 2.61
C TRP A 301 -24.06 9.97 1.20
N GLU A 302 -24.44 10.96 0.39
CA GLU A 302 -24.74 10.72 -1.02
C GLU A 302 -23.54 10.15 -1.80
N ALA A 303 -22.32 10.45 -1.35
CA ALA A 303 -21.07 9.92 -1.92
C ALA A 303 -20.63 8.57 -1.35
N TYR A 304 -21.31 8.08 -0.29
CA TYR A 304 -20.91 6.91 0.49
C TYR A 304 -22.11 6.04 0.87
N ARG A 305 -22.99 5.75 -0.10
CA ARG A 305 -24.30 5.07 0.16
C ARG A 305 -24.14 3.64 0.66
N ASP A 306 -23.07 2.96 0.25
CA ASP A 306 -22.89 1.53 0.48
C ASP A 306 -21.83 1.21 1.56
N ILE A 307 -21.39 2.22 2.34
CA ILE A 307 -20.50 1.99 3.48
C ILE A 307 -21.21 1.14 4.54
N PRO A 308 -20.67 -0.01 4.93
CA PRO A 308 -21.19 -0.77 6.06
C PRO A 308 -21.11 0.04 7.35
N ALA A 309 -22.20 0.10 8.09
CA ALA A 309 -22.28 0.91 9.33
C ALA A 309 -21.17 0.55 10.34
N TRP A 310 -20.75 -0.72 10.40
CA TRP A 310 -19.71 -1.18 11.31
C TRP A 310 -18.31 -0.63 10.92
N GLU A 311 -18.02 -0.43 9.65
CA GLU A 311 -16.76 0.17 9.19
C GLU A 311 -16.66 1.63 9.61
N PHE A 312 -17.74 2.39 9.38
CA PHE A 312 -17.81 3.77 9.87
C PHE A 312 -17.74 3.87 11.40
N ALA A 313 -18.38 2.94 12.13
CA ALA A 313 -18.33 2.91 13.59
C ALA A 313 -16.88 2.70 14.09
N ARG A 314 -16.10 1.80 13.47
CA ARG A 314 -14.68 1.62 13.78
C ARG A 314 -13.86 2.89 13.52
N PHE A 315 -14.09 3.54 12.38
CA PHE A 315 -13.40 4.80 12.07
C PHE A 315 -13.76 5.91 13.06
N LEU A 316 -15.01 5.95 13.49
CA LEU A 316 -15.47 6.90 14.49
C LEU A 316 -14.79 6.67 15.86
N GLU A 317 -14.58 5.42 16.25
CA GLU A 317 -13.84 5.03 17.47
C GLU A 317 -12.39 5.54 17.45
N ILE A 318 -11.70 5.44 16.32
CA ILE A 318 -10.34 6.03 16.13
C ILE A 318 -10.40 7.54 16.40
N ALA A 319 -11.40 8.23 15.86
CA ALA A 319 -11.55 9.68 16.04
C ALA A 319 -11.93 10.09 17.47
N GLU A 320 -12.53 9.20 18.25
CA GLU A 320 -12.91 9.46 19.65
C GLU A 320 -11.72 9.60 20.58
N SER A 321 -10.66 8.82 20.33
CA SER A 321 -9.41 8.85 21.08
C SER A 321 -8.40 9.84 20.52
N GLY A 322 -8.68 10.42 19.35
CA GLY A 322 -7.73 11.26 18.64
C GLY A 322 -7.74 12.73 19.03
N HIS A 323 -6.67 13.42 18.66
CA HIS A 323 -6.51 14.86 18.88
C HIS A 323 -5.80 15.50 17.69
N ALA A 324 -5.97 16.79 17.54
CA ALA A 324 -5.27 17.56 16.51
C ALA A 324 -3.74 17.43 16.68
N PRO A 325 -2.97 17.26 15.59
CA PRO A 325 -1.52 17.34 15.67
C PRO A 325 -1.07 18.63 16.31
N THR A 326 -0.10 18.55 17.21
CA THR A 326 0.40 19.71 17.96
C THR A 326 1.07 20.75 17.08
N THR A 327 1.57 20.34 15.93
CA THR A 327 2.20 21.23 14.96
C THR A 327 1.92 20.75 13.52
N VAL A 328 1.15 21.55 12.78
CA VAL A 328 1.21 21.53 11.31
C VAL A 328 1.95 22.82 10.91
N PRO A 329 3.27 22.85 10.93
CA PRO A 329 4.00 24.06 10.65
C PRO A 329 3.83 24.40 9.16
N ARG A 330 3.36 25.59 8.84
CA ARG A 330 3.46 26.14 7.49
C ARG A 330 4.93 26.47 7.20
N ALA A 331 5.43 25.96 6.08
CA ALA A 331 6.71 26.41 5.57
C ALA A 331 6.63 27.90 5.24
N ALA A 332 7.61 28.68 5.69
CA ALA A 332 7.64 30.12 5.47
C ALA A 332 7.97 30.46 4.00
N ASP A 333 8.77 29.61 3.35
CA ASP A 333 9.24 29.75 1.99
C ASP A 333 9.52 28.38 1.33
N ALA A 334 9.93 28.38 0.07
CA ALA A 334 10.22 27.17 -0.67
C ALA A 334 11.42 26.37 -0.14
N GLU A 335 12.41 27.03 0.49
CA GLU A 335 13.58 26.35 1.04
C GLU A 335 13.20 25.61 2.33
N SER A 336 12.45 26.25 3.21
CA SER A 336 11.93 25.62 4.42
C SER A 336 10.94 24.48 4.09
N ALA A 337 10.17 24.59 3.00
CA ALA A 337 9.33 23.51 2.52
C ALA A 337 10.16 22.29 2.09
N ARG A 338 11.21 22.50 1.29
CA ARG A 338 12.12 21.43 0.87
C ARG A 338 12.84 20.76 2.03
N ARG A 339 13.36 21.57 2.98
CA ARG A 339 14.02 21.03 4.17
C ARG A 339 13.05 20.16 4.98
N ARG A 340 11.82 20.64 5.18
CA ARG A 340 10.81 19.90 5.92
C ARG A 340 10.44 18.57 5.25
N GLU A 341 10.23 18.53 3.93
CA GLU A 341 9.96 17.27 3.22
C GLU A 341 11.03 16.21 3.53
N ARG A 342 12.32 16.61 3.56
CA ARG A 342 13.40 15.68 3.93
C ARG A 342 13.32 15.26 5.39
N GLU A 343 13.17 16.22 6.31
CA GLU A 343 13.06 15.94 7.75
C GLU A 343 11.88 15.04 8.08
N ASP A 344 10.72 15.25 7.45
CA ASP A 344 9.52 14.43 7.62
C ASP A 344 9.74 12.99 7.10
N LEU A 345 10.36 12.86 5.93
CA LEU A 345 10.69 11.56 5.36
C LEU A 345 11.75 10.82 6.16
N GLU A 346 12.84 11.48 6.55
CA GLU A 346 13.95 10.90 7.33
C GLU A 346 13.46 10.41 8.69
N ALA A 347 12.66 11.22 9.41
CA ALA A 347 12.04 10.82 10.67
C ALA A 347 11.11 9.61 10.51
N SER A 348 10.30 9.60 9.46
CA SER A 348 9.39 8.50 9.14
C SER A 348 10.14 7.21 8.78
N LEU A 349 11.23 7.31 8.02
CA LEU A 349 12.10 6.18 7.70
C LEU A 349 12.77 5.61 8.96
N ASP A 350 13.28 6.48 9.84
CA ASP A 350 13.93 6.06 11.09
C ASP A 350 12.94 5.36 12.04
N HIS A 351 11.71 5.89 12.15
CA HIS A 351 10.64 5.24 12.90
C HIS A 351 10.37 3.84 12.36
N THR A 352 10.15 3.72 11.06
CA THR A 352 9.80 2.45 10.40
C THR A 352 10.92 1.42 10.50
N ARG A 353 12.20 1.83 10.35
CA ARG A 353 13.35 0.94 10.52
C ARG A 353 13.44 0.37 11.92
N LYS A 354 13.30 1.24 12.95
CA LYS A 354 13.32 0.81 14.35
C LYS A 354 12.17 -0.16 14.65
N LEU A 355 10.99 0.14 14.11
CA LEU A 355 9.79 -0.68 14.30
C LEU A 355 9.92 -2.09 13.73
N LEU A 356 10.52 -2.22 12.54
CA LEU A 356 10.58 -3.47 11.77
C LEU A 356 11.98 -4.12 11.79
N ASN A 357 12.96 -3.55 12.49
CA ASN A 357 14.36 -4.01 12.55
C ASN A 357 15.02 -4.12 11.17
N LEU A 358 14.85 -3.09 10.31
CA LEU A 358 15.36 -3.01 8.93
C LEU A 358 16.67 -2.22 8.80
#